data_290c0e01eaa4724e056a0a30786921b7
#
_entry.id   290c0e01eaa4724e056a0a30786921b7
#
_cell.length_a   1.000
_cell.length_b   1.000
_cell.length_c   1.000
_cell.angle_alpha   90.00
_cell.angle_beta   90.00
_cell.angle_gamma   90.00
#
_symmetry.space_group_name_H-M   'P 1'
#
loop_
_entity.id
_entity.type
_entity.pdbx_description
1 polymer ?
#
loop_
_entity_poly.entity_id
_entity_poly.type
_entity_poly.pdbx_seq_one_letter_code
_entity_poly.pdbx_strand_id
1 'polypeptide(L)'
;MNMPINAAIVGLGRWGELLVSSVDDSQTIKFTAAITRTPSKVKEFCAARNMSLSSDLDDVLNDDTIDAIVIATPHSQHFNQIMAAAAAGKHVYCEKPWTLNAGEAQTSLRALADAGLKAGIGHNRRFAPNTLAMKKILDDGELGTPVHMDGHFHANLAPAGGAWRDSRAESPAGGMTSMGIHVLDMFINLFGRIRDVQVQSKQVATPIDIDDSTLVRINFESGCTGHLTSLSATNMMWRISAFCLGGWVEMRDQDKLEISSVADGNYVKTFPGYDYPALGTIQAALEAFASDVDG
;
A
#
# COMPACT_ATOMS: atom_id res chain seq x y z
N MET A 1 15.96 6.01 24.69
CA MET A 1 14.85 5.80 23.72
C MET A 1 14.73 7.11 22.96
N ASN A 2 14.79 7.07 21.63
CA ASN A 2 14.56 8.25 20.82
C ASN A 2 13.10 8.72 21.01
N MET A 3 12.85 10.01 20.86
CA MET A 3 11.47 10.52 20.87
C MET A 3 10.75 10.06 19.60
N PRO A 4 9.43 9.80 19.64
CA PRO A 4 8.68 9.48 18.44
C PRO A 4 8.75 10.64 17.45
N ILE A 5 8.84 10.32 16.14
CA ILE A 5 8.74 11.35 15.11
C ILE A 5 7.33 11.96 15.12
N ASN A 6 7.26 13.29 14.96
CA ASN A 6 6.00 14.00 14.82
C ASN A 6 5.57 14.02 13.35
N ALA A 7 4.42 13.48 13.06
CA ALA A 7 3.87 13.44 11.72
C ALA A 7 2.60 14.29 11.59
N ALA A 8 2.39 14.86 10.40
CA ALA A 8 1.13 15.46 10.00
C ALA A 8 0.42 14.56 8.99
N ILE A 9 -0.88 14.29 9.20
CA ILE A 9 -1.73 13.61 8.21
C ILE A 9 -2.33 14.61 7.24
N VAL A 10 -2.14 14.41 5.95
CA VAL A 10 -2.75 15.18 4.88
C VAL A 10 -3.79 14.34 4.17
N GLY A 11 -5.06 14.69 4.35
CA GLY A 11 -6.20 13.90 3.88
C GLY A 11 -6.81 13.03 4.98
N LEU A 12 -7.53 13.65 5.92
CA LEU A 12 -8.21 12.96 7.01
C LEU A 12 -9.64 12.53 6.59
N GLY A 13 -9.71 11.64 5.60
CA GLY A 13 -10.88 10.84 5.27
C GLY A 13 -10.83 9.49 5.99
N ARG A 14 -11.75 8.56 5.66
CA ARG A 14 -11.82 7.23 6.30
C ARG A 14 -10.45 6.52 6.39
N TRP A 15 -9.64 6.57 5.33
CA TRP A 15 -8.32 5.92 5.34
C TRP A 15 -7.32 6.68 6.19
N GLY A 16 -7.33 8.03 6.14
CA GLY A 16 -6.50 8.86 7.02
C GLY A 16 -6.80 8.63 8.51
N GLU A 17 -8.09 8.47 8.87
CA GLU A 17 -8.47 8.13 10.25
C GLU A 17 -7.92 6.75 10.68
N LEU A 18 -7.91 5.75 9.76
CA LEU A 18 -7.31 4.45 10.03
C LEU A 18 -5.79 4.52 10.22
N LEU A 19 -5.08 5.31 9.39
CA LEU A 19 -3.65 5.55 9.56
C LEU A 19 -3.34 6.17 10.92
N VAL A 20 -4.05 7.22 11.30
CA VAL A 20 -3.87 7.87 12.60
C VAL A 20 -4.17 6.89 13.75
N SER A 21 -5.33 6.22 13.71
CA SER A 21 -5.75 5.31 14.78
C SER A 21 -4.85 4.08 14.93
N SER A 22 -4.18 3.66 13.85
CA SER A 22 -3.30 2.49 13.90
C SER A 22 -2.06 2.69 14.79
N VAL A 23 -1.70 3.94 15.06
CA VAL A 23 -0.49 4.30 15.83
C VAL A 23 -0.79 5.06 17.12
N ASP A 24 -2.04 5.04 17.60
CA ASP A 24 -2.43 5.71 18.86
C ASP A 24 -1.54 5.29 20.04
N ASP A 25 -1.04 4.04 20.08
CA ASP A 25 -0.18 3.49 21.11
C ASP A 25 1.31 3.35 20.69
N SER A 26 1.69 3.87 19.50
CA SER A 26 3.05 3.75 18.98
C SER A 26 4.05 4.60 19.76
N GLN A 27 5.26 4.07 19.92
CA GLN A 27 6.39 4.77 20.58
C GLN A 27 7.38 5.36 19.55
N THR A 28 7.15 5.16 18.24
CA THR A 28 8.08 5.58 17.18
C THR A 28 7.52 6.70 16.32
N ILE A 29 6.19 6.83 16.21
CA ILE A 29 5.51 7.85 15.41
C ILE A 29 4.27 8.36 16.13
N LYS A 30 4.02 9.67 16.03
CA LYS A 30 2.85 10.32 16.59
C LYS A 30 2.29 11.34 15.62
N PHE A 31 0.98 11.31 15.39
CA PHE A 31 0.31 12.38 14.66
C PHE A 31 -0.01 13.56 15.57
N THR A 32 0.53 14.73 15.23
CA THR A 32 0.35 15.99 15.99
C THR A 32 -0.49 17.01 15.22
N ALA A 33 -0.65 16.83 13.91
CA ALA A 33 -1.40 17.74 13.05
C ALA A 33 -2.19 16.99 11.96
N ALA A 34 -3.27 17.61 11.50
CA ALA A 34 -4.11 17.12 10.42
C ALA A 34 -4.49 18.23 9.44
N ILE A 35 -4.35 17.94 8.15
CA ILE A 35 -4.79 18.80 7.04
C ILE A 35 -5.92 18.15 6.29
N THR A 36 -7.06 18.85 6.17
CA THR A 36 -8.23 18.35 5.42
C THR A 36 -9.06 19.49 4.86
N ARG A 37 -9.70 19.29 3.71
CA ARG A 37 -10.58 20.28 3.07
C ARG A 37 -11.81 20.66 3.91
N THR A 38 -12.21 19.82 4.84
CA THR A 38 -13.43 20.04 5.65
C THR A 38 -13.14 19.77 7.13
N PRO A 39 -12.41 20.69 7.80
CA PRO A 39 -12.01 20.51 9.21
C PRO A 39 -13.18 20.22 10.16
N SER A 40 -14.36 20.81 9.90
CA SER A 40 -15.56 20.62 10.74
C SER A 40 -16.01 19.17 10.89
N LYS A 41 -15.74 18.31 9.90
CA LYS A 41 -16.14 16.89 9.92
C LYS A 41 -15.31 16.01 10.84
N VAL A 42 -14.08 16.43 11.15
CA VAL A 42 -13.10 15.63 11.90
C VAL A 42 -12.58 16.32 13.16
N LYS A 43 -13.27 17.42 13.56
CA LYS A 43 -12.88 18.22 14.72
C LYS A 43 -12.79 17.42 16.02
N GLU A 44 -13.80 16.56 16.26
CA GLU A 44 -13.84 15.72 17.48
C GLU A 44 -12.74 14.63 17.45
N PHE A 45 -12.49 14.03 16.28
CA PHE A 45 -11.44 13.04 16.08
C PHE A 45 -10.05 13.62 16.40
N CYS A 46 -9.76 14.82 15.91
CA CYS A 46 -8.49 15.52 16.18
C CYS A 46 -8.37 15.98 17.63
N ALA A 47 -9.46 16.54 18.20
CA ALA A 47 -9.48 16.99 19.58
C ALA A 47 -9.21 15.85 20.57
N ALA A 48 -9.78 14.65 20.33
CA ALA A 48 -9.56 13.48 21.18
C ALA A 48 -8.08 13.02 21.19
N ARG A 49 -7.28 13.41 20.19
CA ARG A 49 -5.86 13.05 20.05
C ARG A 49 -4.89 14.23 20.26
N ASN A 50 -5.41 15.39 20.65
CA ASN A 50 -4.65 16.64 20.78
C ASN A 50 -3.90 17.04 19.48
N MET A 51 -4.50 16.77 18.32
CA MET A 51 -3.96 17.13 17.02
C MET A 51 -4.42 18.53 16.63
N SER A 52 -3.50 19.37 16.12
CA SER A 52 -3.87 20.62 15.43
C SER A 52 -4.62 20.29 14.13
N LEU A 53 -5.51 21.19 13.71
CA LEU A 53 -6.38 20.94 12.57
C LEU A 53 -6.47 22.18 11.67
N SER A 54 -6.10 22.04 10.40
CA SER A 54 -6.16 23.11 9.40
C SER A 54 -6.67 22.60 8.05
N SER A 55 -6.95 23.51 7.16
CA SER A 55 -7.21 23.27 5.73
C SER A 55 -6.05 23.71 4.83
N ASP A 56 -5.04 24.36 5.40
CA ASP A 56 -3.86 24.85 4.68
C ASP A 56 -2.68 23.92 4.90
N LEU A 57 -2.11 23.43 3.80
CA LEU A 57 -0.93 22.55 3.84
C LEU A 57 0.30 23.28 4.36
N ASP A 58 0.42 24.58 4.09
CA ASP A 58 1.55 25.40 4.50
C ASP A 58 1.69 25.49 6.03
N ASP A 59 0.59 25.32 6.78
CA ASP A 59 0.62 25.32 8.24
C ASP A 59 1.49 24.19 8.82
N VAL A 60 1.57 23.04 8.15
CA VAL A 60 2.40 21.90 8.58
C VAL A 60 3.75 21.86 7.86
N LEU A 61 3.85 22.41 6.66
CA LEU A 61 5.12 22.49 5.95
C LEU A 61 6.10 23.48 6.61
N ASN A 62 5.57 24.58 7.17
CA ASN A 62 6.34 25.61 7.85
C ASN A 62 6.49 25.37 9.36
N ASP A 63 5.97 24.28 9.90
CA ASP A 63 6.10 23.92 11.32
C ASP A 63 7.36 23.07 11.54
N ASP A 64 8.37 23.64 12.17
CA ASP A 64 9.64 22.96 12.48
C ASP A 64 9.49 21.80 13.47
N THR A 65 8.35 21.66 14.15
CA THR A 65 8.09 20.54 15.05
C THR A 65 7.57 19.31 14.34
N ILE A 66 7.21 19.41 13.06
CA ILE A 66 6.76 18.30 12.21
C ILE A 66 7.97 17.72 11.46
N ASP A 67 8.22 16.42 11.65
CA ASP A 67 9.31 15.69 10.99
C ASP A 67 8.88 15.09 9.64
N ALA A 68 7.62 14.62 9.57
CA ALA A 68 7.12 13.88 8.41
C ALA A 68 5.70 14.26 8.00
N ILE A 69 5.42 14.16 6.69
CA ILE A 69 4.09 14.29 6.10
C ILE A 69 3.60 12.92 5.66
N VAL A 70 2.43 12.51 6.17
CA VAL A 70 1.72 11.29 5.76
C VAL A 70 0.58 11.68 4.84
N ILE A 71 0.61 11.24 3.57
CA ILE A 71 -0.33 11.66 2.52
C ILE A 71 -1.37 10.58 2.28
N ALA A 72 -2.65 10.92 2.44
CA ALA A 72 -3.82 10.05 2.20
C ALA A 72 -4.94 10.77 1.43
N THR A 73 -4.57 11.64 0.51
CA THR A 73 -5.43 12.44 -0.36
C THR A 73 -5.86 11.66 -1.61
N PRO A 74 -6.69 12.21 -2.51
CA PRO A 74 -6.87 11.69 -3.86
C PRO A 74 -5.52 11.61 -4.62
N HIS A 75 -5.38 10.59 -5.47
CA HIS A 75 -4.12 10.22 -6.11
C HIS A 75 -3.49 11.35 -6.94
N SER A 76 -4.32 12.16 -7.61
CA SER A 76 -3.87 13.31 -8.41
C SER A 76 -3.15 14.40 -7.60
N GLN A 77 -3.31 14.41 -6.28
CA GLN A 77 -2.68 15.40 -5.42
C GLN A 77 -1.32 14.94 -4.87
N HIS A 78 -1.02 13.64 -4.91
CA HIS A 78 0.16 13.06 -4.28
C HIS A 78 1.45 13.71 -4.75
N PHE A 79 1.66 13.81 -6.07
CA PHE A 79 2.90 14.37 -6.63
C PHE A 79 3.21 15.77 -6.09
N ASN A 80 2.23 16.70 -6.17
CA ASN A 80 2.43 18.07 -5.74
C ASN A 80 2.68 18.16 -4.22
N GLN A 81 1.98 17.35 -3.43
CA GLN A 81 2.14 17.32 -1.97
C GLN A 81 3.50 16.72 -1.56
N ILE A 82 3.97 15.68 -2.25
CA ILE A 82 5.31 15.13 -2.05
C ILE A 82 6.38 16.16 -2.38
N MET A 83 6.25 16.87 -3.51
CA MET A 83 7.22 17.90 -3.90
C MET A 83 7.24 19.06 -2.92
N ALA A 84 6.09 19.49 -2.42
CA ALA A 84 6.00 20.54 -1.41
C ALA A 84 6.65 20.10 -0.08
N ALA A 85 6.39 18.86 0.37
CA ALA A 85 7.01 18.30 1.56
C ALA A 85 8.54 18.19 1.41
N ALA A 86 9.02 17.73 0.26
CA ALA A 86 10.46 17.65 -0.03
C ALA A 86 11.13 19.04 0.02
N ALA A 87 10.49 20.05 -0.57
CA ALA A 87 10.99 21.43 -0.55
C ALA A 87 11.01 22.04 0.87
N ALA A 88 10.10 21.60 1.74
CA ALA A 88 10.03 22.02 3.15
C ALA A 88 10.92 21.16 4.09
N GLY A 89 11.72 20.22 3.55
CA GLY A 89 12.61 19.38 4.35
C GLY A 89 11.89 18.32 5.19
N LYS A 90 10.68 17.89 4.79
CA LYS A 90 9.88 16.89 5.51
C LYS A 90 10.04 15.52 4.88
N HIS A 91 10.20 14.47 5.71
CA HIS A 91 10.11 13.08 5.29
C HIS A 91 8.68 12.77 4.81
N VAL A 92 8.52 11.82 3.89
CA VAL A 92 7.21 11.54 3.28
C VAL A 92 6.83 10.07 3.38
N TYR A 93 5.67 9.80 3.96
CA TYR A 93 4.95 8.55 3.76
C TYR A 93 3.71 8.83 2.91
N CYS A 94 3.57 8.17 1.76
CA CYS A 94 2.44 8.39 0.87
C CYS A 94 1.64 7.10 0.66
N GLU A 95 0.31 7.21 0.73
CA GLU A 95 -0.57 6.12 0.31
C GLU A 95 -0.35 5.78 -1.16
N LYS A 96 -0.64 4.53 -1.47
CA LYS A 96 -0.52 4.02 -2.84
C LYS A 96 -1.71 4.50 -3.73
N PRO A 97 -1.49 4.71 -5.02
CA PRO A 97 -0.19 4.73 -5.70
C PRO A 97 0.65 5.93 -5.29
N TRP A 98 1.98 5.81 -5.31
CA TRP A 98 2.88 6.92 -5.00
C TRP A 98 2.57 8.16 -5.84
N THR A 99 2.45 7.97 -7.16
CA THR A 99 1.96 8.94 -8.13
C THR A 99 1.18 8.22 -9.23
N LEU A 100 0.59 8.96 -10.16
CA LEU A 100 -0.20 8.39 -11.27
C LEU A 100 0.63 8.01 -12.50
N ASN A 101 1.91 8.42 -12.56
CA ASN A 101 2.81 8.04 -13.64
C ASN A 101 4.27 7.92 -13.16
N ALA A 102 5.06 7.16 -13.91
CA ALA A 102 6.44 6.85 -13.55
C ALA A 102 7.37 8.09 -13.56
N GLY A 103 7.12 9.09 -14.41
CA GLY A 103 7.92 10.31 -14.48
C GLY A 103 7.79 11.14 -13.21
N GLU A 104 6.58 11.32 -12.70
CA GLU A 104 6.33 11.98 -11.41
C GLU A 104 6.95 11.19 -10.25
N ALA A 105 6.82 9.86 -10.26
CA ALA A 105 7.42 9.02 -9.22
C ALA A 105 8.94 9.19 -9.18
N GLN A 106 9.61 9.12 -10.33
CA GLN A 106 11.06 9.30 -10.41
C GLN A 106 11.51 10.69 -9.98
N THR A 107 10.76 11.73 -10.38
CA THR A 107 11.05 13.12 -10.03
C THR A 107 10.94 13.35 -8.53
N SER A 108 9.84 12.90 -7.92
CA SER A 108 9.60 13.10 -6.49
C SER A 108 10.55 12.27 -5.61
N LEU A 109 10.86 11.03 -5.99
CA LEU A 109 11.84 10.22 -5.27
C LEU A 109 13.25 10.81 -5.33
N ARG A 110 13.63 11.39 -6.50
CA ARG A 110 14.91 12.08 -6.63
C ARG A 110 14.95 13.32 -5.76
N ALA A 111 13.90 14.13 -5.74
CA ALA A 111 13.83 15.34 -4.90
C ALA A 111 13.99 15.01 -3.41
N LEU A 112 13.34 13.94 -2.91
CA LEU A 112 13.51 13.48 -1.54
C LEU A 112 14.94 12.98 -1.28
N ALA A 113 15.49 12.19 -2.18
CA ALA A 113 16.84 11.65 -2.04
C ALA A 113 17.92 12.74 -2.05
N ASP A 114 17.82 13.74 -2.95
CA ASP A 114 18.74 14.87 -3.04
C ASP A 114 18.70 15.76 -1.78
N ALA A 115 17.55 15.81 -1.09
CA ALA A 115 17.37 16.48 0.19
C ALA A 115 17.73 15.61 1.41
N GLY A 116 18.18 14.36 1.23
CA GLY A 116 18.46 13.43 2.33
C GLY A 116 17.23 12.94 3.09
N LEU A 117 16.05 13.05 2.48
CA LEU A 117 14.77 12.72 3.10
C LEU A 117 14.36 11.28 2.81
N LYS A 118 13.63 10.68 3.74
CA LYS A 118 13.10 9.32 3.62
C LYS A 118 11.74 9.30 2.94
N ALA A 119 11.48 8.23 2.19
CA ALA A 119 10.25 7.99 1.46
C ALA A 119 9.64 6.63 1.85
N GLY A 120 8.42 6.63 2.35
CA GLY A 120 7.63 5.42 2.62
C GLY A 120 6.39 5.36 1.74
N ILE A 121 5.95 4.15 1.37
CA ILE A 121 4.74 3.94 0.57
C ILE A 121 3.77 2.99 1.29
N GLY A 122 2.46 3.28 1.19
CA GLY A 122 1.37 2.58 1.87
C GLY A 122 1.09 1.15 1.37
N HIS A 123 2.13 0.33 1.20
CA HIS A 123 2.00 -1.09 0.90
C HIS A 123 1.97 -1.96 2.17
N ASN A 124 1.03 -1.67 3.06
CA ASN A 124 0.88 -2.30 4.37
C ASN A 124 0.74 -3.84 4.34
N ARG A 125 0.27 -4.42 3.23
CA ARG A 125 0.12 -5.89 3.09
C ARG A 125 1.46 -6.64 3.16
N ARG A 126 2.59 -5.98 2.93
CA ARG A 126 3.93 -6.55 3.16
C ARG A 126 4.16 -7.00 4.61
N PHE A 127 3.46 -6.36 5.55
CA PHE A 127 3.57 -6.61 7.00
C PHE A 127 2.53 -7.60 7.53
N ALA A 128 1.69 -8.17 6.66
CA ALA A 128 0.74 -9.20 7.07
C ALA A 128 1.50 -10.49 7.46
N PRO A 129 1.12 -11.18 8.54
CA PRO A 129 1.87 -12.33 9.05
C PRO A 129 1.91 -13.49 8.06
N ASN A 130 0.87 -13.70 7.26
CA ASN A 130 0.89 -14.68 6.18
C ASN A 130 1.84 -14.28 5.05
N THR A 131 1.98 -12.98 4.74
CA THR A 131 2.98 -12.47 3.79
C THR A 131 4.40 -12.73 4.29
N LEU A 132 4.68 -12.39 5.55
CA LEU A 132 5.99 -12.62 6.17
C LEU A 132 6.34 -14.11 6.21
N ALA A 133 5.37 -14.95 6.54
CA ALA A 133 5.56 -16.41 6.55
C ALA A 133 5.79 -16.97 5.14
N MET A 134 5.04 -16.53 4.13
CA MET A 134 5.26 -16.91 2.74
C MET A 134 6.63 -16.48 2.24
N LYS A 135 7.02 -15.24 2.53
CA LYS A 135 8.35 -14.73 2.17
C LYS A 135 9.45 -15.57 2.78
N LYS A 136 9.33 -15.91 4.07
CA LYS A 136 10.30 -16.76 4.74
C LYS A 136 10.44 -18.14 4.08
N ILE A 137 9.33 -18.81 3.75
CA ILE A 137 9.34 -20.12 3.05
C ILE A 137 10.09 -20.02 1.71
N LEU A 138 9.86 -18.95 0.95
CA LEU A 138 10.49 -18.73 -0.34
C LEU A 138 11.98 -18.36 -0.20
N ASP A 139 12.33 -17.46 0.72
CA ASP A 139 13.71 -17.02 0.98
C ASP A 139 14.60 -18.16 1.53
N ASP A 140 14.04 -19.00 2.41
CA ASP A 140 14.74 -20.18 2.97
C ASP A 140 14.84 -21.33 1.95
N GLY A 141 14.15 -21.25 0.82
CA GLY A 141 14.15 -22.28 -0.22
C GLY A 141 13.46 -23.57 0.18
N GLU A 142 12.56 -23.55 1.18
CA GLU A 142 11.86 -24.75 1.71
C GLU A 142 11.13 -25.55 0.61
N LEU A 143 10.62 -24.85 -0.42
CA LEU A 143 9.93 -25.46 -1.56
C LEU A 143 10.79 -25.52 -2.84
N GLY A 144 12.09 -25.23 -2.74
CA GLY A 144 13.00 -25.19 -3.89
C GLY A 144 12.80 -23.95 -4.77
N THR A 145 13.30 -24.04 -6.01
CA THR A 145 13.30 -22.90 -6.95
C THR A 145 11.88 -22.51 -7.35
N PRO A 146 11.49 -21.23 -7.20
CA PRO A 146 10.23 -20.71 -7.72
C PRO A 146 10.17 -20.75 -9.26
N VAL A 147 9.03 -21.16 -9.79
CA VAL A 147 8.80 -21.33 -11.24
C VAL A 147 7.75 -20.34 -11.75
N HIS A 148 6.66 -20.17 -10.98
CA HIS A 148 5.53 -19.34 -11.39
C HIS A 148 4.84 -18.70 -10.18
N MET A 149 4.27 -17.52 -10.37
CA MET A 149 3.46 -16.83 -9.38
C MET A 149 2.11 -16.46 -9.98
N ASP A 150 1.04 -16.74 -9.24
CA ASP A 150 -0.33 -16.37 -9.62
C ASP A 150 -0.96 -15.46 -8.54
N GLY A 151 -1.65 -14.41 -8.95
CA GLY A 151 -2.16 -13.43 -8.00
C GLY A 151 -3.48 -12.80 -8.42
N HIS A 152 -4.38 -12.65 -7.44
CA HIS A 152 -5.71 -12.13 -7.65
C HIS A 152 -6.10 -11.13 -6.56
N PHE A 153 -6.60 -9.98 -6.97
CA PHE A 153 -7.32 -9.09 -6.10
C PHE A 153 -8.58 -8.60 -6.80
N HIS A 154 -9.71 -9.06 -6.32
CA HIS A 154 -11.03 -8.75 -6.84
C HIS A 154 -11.88 -8.10 -5.76
N ALA A 155 -12.74 -7.18 -6.13
CA ALA A 155 -13.79 -6.63 -5.28
C ALA A 155 -14.88 -5.99 -6.13
N ASN A 156 -16.09 -5.85 -5.60
CA ASN A 156 -17.14 -5.11 -6.28
C ASN A 156 -17.06 -3.62 -5.92
N LEU A 157 -16.49 -2.81 -6.81
CA LEU A 157 -16.39 -1.36 -6.66
C LEU A 157 -17.57 -0.61 -7.31
N ALA A 158 -18.41 -1.30 -8.12
CA ALA A 158 -19.48 -0.70 -8.91
C ALA A 158 -20.62 -0.03 -8.10
N PRO A 159 -20.97 -0.44 -6.87
CA PRO A 159 -22.05 0.19 -6.12
C PRO A 159 -21.72 1.60 -5.58
N ALA A 160 -20.48 2.01 -5.64
CA ALA A 160 -20.00 3.25 -5.02
C ALA A 160 -20.02 4.47 -5.96
N GLY A 161 -20.86 4.46 -6.99
CA GLY A 161 -20.94 5.56 -7.95
C GLY A 161 -20.91 6.95 -7.32
N GLY A 162 -20.08 7.86 -7.89
CA GLY A 162 -19.86 9.21 -7.37
C GLY A 162 -18.66 9.35 -6.42
N ALA A 163 -17.88 8.29 -6.21
CA ALA A 163 -16.61 8.39 -5.50
C ALA A 163 -15.53 9.06 -6.39
N TRP A 164 -14.60 9.77 -5.79
CA TRP A 164 -13.51 10.43 -6.51
C TRP A 164 -12.66 9.43 -7.36
N ARG A 165 -12.62 8.15 -6.96
CA ARG A 165 -11.93 7.07 -7.66
C ARG A 165 -12.62 6.60 -8.94
N ASP A 166 -13.84 7.04 -9.21
CA ASP A 166 -14.67 6.58 -10.34
C ASP A 166 -14.29 7.27 -11.67
N SER A 167 -13.21 8.02 -11.69
CA SER A 167 -12.72 8.70 -12.88
C SER A 167 -11.37 8.13 -13.34
N ARG A 168 -11.13 8.09 -14.65
CA ARG A 168 -9.82 7.72 -15.22
C ARG A 168 -8.70 8.66 -14.78
N ALA A 169 -9.01 9.90 -14.41
CA ALA A 169 -8.03 10.85 -13.87
C ALA A 169 -7.44 10.39 -12.53
N GLU A 170 -8.23 9.72 -11.69
CA GLU A 170 -7.80 9.20 -10.39
C GLU A 170 -7.47 7.70 -10.43
N SER A 171 -8.03 6.99 -11.40
CA SER A 171 -7.87 5.54 -11.57
C SER A 171 -7.53 5.19 -13.03
N PRO A 172 -6.38 5.64 -13.55
CA PRO A 172 -6.03 5.49 -14.97
C PRO A 172 -5.95 4.03 -15.43
N ALA A 173 -5.66 3.12 -14.52
CA ALA A 173 -5.64 1.67 -14.77
C ALA A 173 -6.83 0.95 -14.12
N GLY A 174 -7.94 1.65 -13.89
CA GLY A 174 -9.15 1.08 -13.29
C GLY A 174 -8.90 0.37 -11.97
N GLY A 175 -9.39 -0.87 -11.84
CA GLY A 175 -9.19 -1.70 -10.65
C GLY A 175 -7.71 -1.97 -10.30
N MET A 176 -6.81 -1.92 -11.27
CA MET A 176 -5.37 -2.03 -11.01
C MET A 176 -4.85 -0.89 -10.12
N THR A 177 -5.32 0.35 -10.32
CA THR A 177 -4.88 1.51 -9.53
C THR A 177 -5.19 1.35 -8.03
N SER A 178 -6.33 0.76 -7.70
CA SER A 178 -6.79 0.64 -6.30
C SER A 178 -6.49 -0.71 -5.67
N MET A 179 -6.52 -1.80 -6.44
CA MET A 179 -6.42 -3.19 -5.95
C MET A 179 -5.22 -3.93 -6.52
N GLY A 180 -5.12 -4.05 -7.84
CA GLY A 180 -4.08 -4.85 -8.48
C GLY A 180 -2.67 -4.40 -8.17
N ILE A 181 -2.47 -3.13 -7.84
CA ILE A 181 -1.18 -2.58 -7.37
C ILE A 181 -0.66 -3.30 -6.12
N HIS A 182 -1.54 -3.77 -5.23
CA HIS A 182 -1.13 -4.55 -4.07
C HIS A 182 -0.60 -5.93 -4.45
N VAL A 183 -1.19 -6.58 -5.47
CA VAL A 183 -0.70 -7.86 -5.99
C VAL A 183 0.65 -7.67 -6.67
N LEU A 184 0.78 -6.61 -7.47
CA LEU A 184 2.03 -6.27 -8.15
C LEU A 184 3.16 -6.01 -7.15
N ASP A 185 2.86 -5.28 -6.07
CA ASP A 185 3.79 -5.03 -4.97
C ASP A 185 4.20 -6.33 -4.26
N MET A 186 3.23 -7.25 -4.00
CA MET A 186 3.54 -8.57 -3.45
C MET A 186 4.48 -9.36 -4.36
N PHE A 187 4.25 -9.33 -5.66
CA PHE A 187 5.09 -10.01 -6.63
C PHE A 187 6.53 -9.51 -6.57
N ILE A 188 6.73 -8.19 -6.54
CA ILE A 188 8.06 -7.60 -6.39
C ILE A 188 8.69 -7.97 -5.05
N ASN A 189 7.91 -7.97 -3.97
CA ASN A 189 8.38 -8.31 -2.63
C ASN A 189 8.83 -9.77 -2.50
N LEU A 190 8.13 -10.69 -3.17
CA LEU A 190 8.35 -12.13 -3.04
C LEU A 190 9.31 -12.70 -4.10
N PHE A 191 9.32 -12.13 -5.33
CA PHE A 191 10.06 -12.67 -6.48
C PHE A 191 11.08 -11.71 -7.08
N GLY A 192 11.16 -10.48 -6.55
CA GLY A 192 12.10 -9.48 -7.02
C GLY A 192 11.64 -8.71 -8.25
N ARG A 193 12.61 -8.23 -9.03
CA ARG A 193 12.35 -7.25 -10.10
C ARG A 193 11.62 -7.87 -11.29
N ILE A 194 10.66 -7.12 -11.81
CA ILE A 194 9.95 -7.43 -13.04
C ILE A 194 10.78 -6.93 -14.22
N ARG A 195 11.01 -7.81 -15.20
CA ARG A 195 11.72 -7.51 -16.43
C ARG A 195 10.78 -6.90 -17.48
N ASP A 196 9.64 -7.53 -17.72
CA ASP A 196 8.65 -7.09 -18.70
C ASP A 196 7.24 -7.57 -18.34
N VAL A 197 6.24 -6.89 -18.88
CA VAL A 197 4.82 -7.20 -18.68
C VAL A 197 4.04 -7.13 -20.00
N GLN A 198 2.97 -7.92 -20.10
CA GLN A 198 1.93 -7.81 -21.11
C GLN A 198 0.59 -7.60 -20.41
N VAL A 199 -0.11 -6.53 -20.77
CA VAL A 199 -1.35 -6.12 -20.10
C VAL A 199 -2.52 -6.18 -21.07
N GLN A 200 -3.63 -6.75 -20.61
CA GLN A 200 -4.94 -6.65 -21.23
C GLN A 200 -5.90 -6.04 -20.20
N SER A 201 -6.47 -4.88 -20.53
CA SER A 201 -7.43 -4.19 -19.67
C SER A 201 -8.66 -3.80 -20.46
N LYS A 202 -9.85 -3.96 -19.86
CA LYS A 202 -11.15 -3.67 -20.49
C LYS A 202 -12.18 -3.23 -19.46
N GLN A 203 -13.11 -2.40 -19.93
CA GLN A 203 -14.39 -2.18 -19.27
C GLN A 203 -15.39 -3.21 -19.82
N VAL A 204 -15.95 -4.07 -18.97
CA VAL A 204 -16.82 -5.17 -19.35
C VAL A 204 -18.23 -5.05 -18.74
N ALA A 205 -18.32 -4.74 -17.46
CA ALA A 205 -19.57 -4.85 -16.70
C ALA A 205 -19.95 -3.58 -15.91
N THR A 206 -18.97 -2.77 -15.49
CA THR A 206 -19.26 -1.56 -14.70
C THR A 206 -19.81 -0.43 -15.55
N PRO A 207 -20.81 0.35 -15.08
CA PRO A 207 -21.27 1.58 -15.73
C PRO A 207 -20.31 2.77 -15.53
N ILE A 208 -19.30 2.64 -14.66
CA ILE A 208 -18.31 3.68 -14.37
C ILE A 208 -17.26 3.67 -15.48
N ASP A 209 -16.82 4.84 -15.96
CA ASP A 209 -15.82 4.94 -17.03
C ASP A 209 -14.40 4.61 -16.53
N ILE A 210 -14.22 3.38 -16.07
CA ILE A 210 -12.92 2.78 -15.72
C ILE A 210 -12.89 1.32 -16.17
N ASP A 211 -11.69 0.78 -16.40
CA ASP A 211 -11.54 -0.65 -16.69
C ASP A 211 -11.83 -1.48 -15.44
N ASP A 212 -12.65 -2.50 -15.58
CA ASP A 212 -13.08 -3.39 -14.50
C ASP A 212 -12.48 -4.80 -14.57
N SER A 213 -11.78 -5.10 -15.66
CA SER A 213 -11.12 -6.38 -15.90
C SER A 213 -9.73 -6.16 -16.44
N THR A 214 -8.71 -6.49 -15.64
CA THR A 214 -7.31 -6.38 -16.03
C THR A 214 -6.57 -7.68 -15.78
N LEU A 215 -5.87 -8.16 -16.84
CA LEU A 215 -4.94 -9.27 -16.81
C LEU A 215 -3.53 -8.76 -17.07
N VAL A 216 -2.55 -9.25 -16.30
CA VAL A 216 -1.14 -8.94 -16.50
C VAL A 216 -0.35 -10.24 -16.54
N ARG A 217 0.40 -10.48 -17.62
CA ARG A 217 1.43 -11.50 -17.71
C ARG A 217 2.77 -10.88 -17.38
N ILE A 218 3.57 -11.54 -16.59
CA ILE A 218 4.80 -10.99 -16.00
C ILE A 218 5.97 -11.94 -16.25
N ASN A 219 7.12 -11.39 -16.64
CA ASN A 219 8.39 -12.06 -16.62
C ASN A 219 9.30 -11.37 -15.61
N PHE A 220 9.84 -12.12 -14.64
CA PHE A 220 10.78 -11.60 -13.66
C PHE A 220 12.23 -11.67 -14.17
N GLU A 221 13.12 -10.85 -13.61
CA GLU A 221 14.54 -10.90 -13.92
C GLU A 221 15.17 -12.26 -13.53
N SER A 222 14.63 -12.92 -12.52
CA SER A 222 15.02 -14.27 -12.09
C SER A 222 14.72 -15.38 -13.11
N GLY A 223 13.92 -15.09 -14.17
CA GLY A 223 13.42 -16.07 -15.13
C GLY A 223 12.09 -16.70 -14.73
N CYS A 224 11.60 -16.47 -13.51
CA CYS A 224 10.26 -16.87 -13.09
C CYS A 224 9.19 -16.12 -13.90
N THR A 225 8.02 -16.72 -14.05
CA THR A 225 6.85 -16.10 -14.70
C THR A 225 5.78 -15.75 -13.69
N GLY A 226 4.88 -14.84 -14.06
CA GLY A 226 3.75 -14.50 -13.20
C GLY A 226 2.48 -14.16 -13.98
N HIS A 227 1.35 -14.29 -13.32
CA HIS A 227 0.06 -13.90 -13.83
C HIS A 227 -0.74 -13.17 -12.74
N LEU A 228 -1.27 -12.00 -13.07
CA LEU A 228 -2.08 -11.20 -12.16
C LEU A 228 -3.42 -10.91 -12.80
N THR A 229 -4.50 -11.05 -12.02
CA THR A 229 -5.84 -10.64 -12.41
C THR A 229 -6.43 -9.69 -11.36
N SER A 230 -6.94 -8.54 -11.82
CA SER A 230 -7.68 -7.60 -10.99
C SER A 230 -9.04 -7.32 -11.60
N LEU A 231 -10.11 -7.68 -10.87
CA LEU A 231 -11.49 -7.50 -11.29
C LEU A 231 -12.22 -6.60 -10.29
N SER A 232 -12.88 -5.55 -10.77
CA SER A 232 -13.60 -4.59 -9.92
C SER A 232 -15.12 -4.69 -9.99
N ALA A 233 -15.63 -5.77 -10.57
CA ALA A 233 -17.07 -6.04 -10.73
C ALA A 233 -17.47 -7.45 -10.26
N THR A 234 -16.80 -8.00 -9.26
CA THR A 234 -17.10 -9.33 -8.68
C THR A 234 -16.88 -9.34 -7.16
N ASN A 235 -17.18 -10.45 -6.50
CA ASN A 235 -16.96 -10.60 -5.08
C ASN A 235 -15.49 -10.48 -4.68
N MET A 236 -15.26 -10.11 -3.41
CA MET A 236 -13.92 -10.02 -2.82
C MET A 236 -13.15 -11.33 -2.97
N MET A 237 -11.92 -11.21 -3.47
CA MET A 237 -10.93 -12.29 -3.45
C MET A 237 -9.55 -11.68 -3.28
N TRP A 238 -8.78 -12.20 -2.34
CA TRP A 238 -7.34 -11.95 -2.22
C TRP A 238 -6.64 -13.30 -2.21
N ARG A 239 -5.77 -13.53 -3.21
CA ARG A 239 -5.01 -14.77 -3.34
C ARG A 239 -3.66 -14.51 -4.00
N ILE A 240 -2.60 -15.05 -3.43
CA ILE A 240 -1.25 -15.09 -4.01
C ILE A 240 -0.74 -16.51 -3.88
N SER A 241 -0.37 -17.13 -5.01
CA SER A 241 0.18 -18.49 -5.04
C SER A 241 1.57 -18.47 -5.65
N ALA A 242 2.52 -19.16 -5.02
CA ALA A 242 3.86 -19.39 -5.54
C ALA A 242 4.05 -20.88 -5.82
N PHE A 243 4.38 -21.22 -7.04
CA PHE A 243 4.66 -22.57 -7.51
C PHE A 243 6.17 -22.78 -7.62
N CYS A 244 6.67 -23.78 -6.91
CA CYS A 244 8.09 -24.09 -6.81
C CYS A 244 8.35 -25.56 -7.23
N LEU A 245 9.59 -25.94 -7.45
CA LEU A 245 9.93 -27.31 -7.84
C LEU A 245 9.55 -28.37 -6.81
N GLY A 246 9.58 -28.03 -5.52
CA GLY A 246 9.26 -28.94 -4.41
C GLY A 246 7.84 -28.80 -3.87
N GLY A 247 7.00 -27.96 -4.49
CA GLY A 247 5.62 -27.77 -4.03
C GLY A 247 5.07 -26.39 -4.35
N TRP A 248 4.04 -26.00 -3.64
CA TRP A 248 3.46 -24.66 -3.76
C TRP A 248 3.05 -24.10 -2.40
N VAL A 249 2.99 -22.78 -2.30
CA VAL A 249 2.43 -22.05 -1.16
C VAL A 249 1.43 -21.03 -1.66
N GLU A 250 0.26 -20.97 -1.03
CA GLU A 250 -0.83 -20.06 -1.38
C GLU A 250 -1.26 -19.26 -0.15
N MET A 251 -1.20 -17.95 -0.26
CA MET A 251 -1.82 -17.01 0.64
C MET A 251 -3.26 -16.79 0.21
N ARG A 252 -4.20 -17.10 1.10
CA ARG A 252 -5.62 -16.84 0.90
C ARG A 252 -6.12 -15.92 1.99
N ASP A 253 -6.84 -14.87 1.59
CA ASP A 253 -7.27 -13.80 2.48
C ASP A 253 -6.07 -13.19 3.26
N GLN A 254 -6.26 -12.69 4.47
CA GLN A 254 -5.19 -12.06 5.25
C GLN A 254 -4.65 -12.95 6.38
N ASP A 255 -5.29 -14.07 6.61
CA ASP A 255 -5.10 -14.91 7.80
C ASP A 255 -4.68 -16.35 7.50
N LYS A 256 -4.59 -16.75 6.22
CA LYS A 256 -4.29 -18.14 5.85
C LYS A 256 -3.10 -18.26 4.92
N LEU A 257 -2.37 -19.36 5.10
CA LEU A 257 -1.33 -19.83 4.22
C LEU A 257 -1.47 -21.33 4.06
N GLU A 258 -1.78 -21.78 2.85
CA GLU A 258 -1.85 -23.18 2.49
C GLU A 258 -0.53 -23.60 1.84
N ILE A 259 0.05 -24.70 2.27
CA ILE A 259 1.33 -25.21 1.78
C ILE A 259 1.15 -26.66 1.33
N SER A 260 1.67 -26.96 0.16
CA SER A 260 1.80 -28.33 -0.34
C SER A 260 3.26 -28.59 -0.66
N SER A 261 3.90 -29.47 0.11
CA SER A 261 5.30 -29.86 -0.04
C SER A 261 5.40 -31.30 -0.46
N VAL A 262 6.23 -31.59 -1.44
CA VAL A 262 6.52 -32.97 -1.87
C VAL A 262 7.19 -33.75 -0.73
N ALA A 263 7.98 -33.08 0.11
CA ALA A 263 8.69 -33.70 1.23
C ALA A 263 7.79 -33.91 2.46
N ASP A 264 6.99 -32.89 2.82
CA ASP A 264 6.31 -32.81 4.11
C ASP A 264 4.78 -32.98 4.03
N GLY A 265 4.23 -33.09 2.80
CA GLY A 265 2.80 -33.15 2.56
C GLY A 265 2.09 -31.79 2.63
N ASN A 266 0.78 -31.83 2.84
CA ASN A 266 -0.06 -30.63 2.81
C ASN A 266 -0.40 -30.17 4.23
N TYR A 267 -0.30 -28.88 4.48
CA TYR A 267 -0.69 -28.27 5.76
C TYR A 267 -1.14 -26.83 5.59
N VAL A 268 -1.83 -26.29 6.60
CA VAL A 268 -2.35 -24.93 6.65
C VAL A 268 -1.82 -24.23 7.89
N LYS A 269 -1.33 -23.01 7.72
CA LYS A 269 -1.05 -22.08 8.82
C LYS A 269 -2.14 -21.01 8.85
N THR A 270 -2.65 -20.70 10.05
CA THR A 270 -3.62 -19.62 10.26
C THR A 270 -3.05 -18.56 11.17
N PHE A 271 -3.43 -17.31 10.93
CA PHE A 271 -2.95 -16.14 11.64
C PHE A 271 -4.16 -15.32 12.16
N PRO A 272 -4.80 -15.76 13.27
CA PRO A 272 -6.01 -15.12 13.78
C PRO A 272 -5.78 -13.68 14.20
N GLY A 273 -6.82 -12.83 14.08
CA GLY A 273 -6.78 -11.42 14.47
C GLY A 273 -6.33 -10.45 13.39
N TYR A 274 -6.20 -10.91 12.15
CA TYR A 274 -5.84 -10.07 10.99
C TYR A 274 -6.99 -9.88 10.01
N ASP A 275 -8.19 -9.64 10.54
CA ASP A 275 -9.36 -9.26 9.73
C ASP A 275 -9.17 -7.86 9.13
N TYR A 276 -9.79 -7.62 7.97
CA TYR A 276 -9.71 -6.32 7.30
C TYR A 276 -10.64 -5.28 7.99
N PRO A 277 -10.19 -4.03 8.24
CA PRO A 277 -8.84 -3.51 8.02
C PRO A 277 -7.87 -3.96 9.11
N ALA A 278 -6.77 -4.59 8.72
CA ALA A 278 -5.77 -5.06 9.66
C ALA A 278 -4.93 -3.88 10.19
N LEU A 279 -5.37 -3.21 11.23
CA LEU A 279 -4.67 -2.05 11.82
C LEU A 279 -3.21 -2.35 12.15
N GLY A 280 -2.91 -3.57 12.62
CA GLY A 280 -1.53 -3.98 12.90
C GLY A 280 -0.60 -3.96 11.68
N THR A 281 -1.11 -4.19 10.46
CA THR A 281 -0.27 -4.08 9.25
C THR A 281 -0.01 -2.62 8.86
N ILE A 282 -0.97 -1.73 9.12
CA ILE A 282 -0.85 -0.29 8.89
C ILE A 282 0.15 0.29 9.90
N GLN A 283 -0.01 -0.07 11.18
CA GLN A 283 0.92 0.30 12.25
C GLN A 283 2.35 -0.12 11.89
N ALA A 284 2.57 -1.39 11.55
CA ALA A 284 3.90 -1.90 11.22
C ALA A 284 4.53 -1.17 10.02
N ALA A 285 3.74 -0.78 9.02
CA ALA A 285 4.24 -0.01 7.88
C ALA A 285 4.67 1.42 8.27
N LEU A 286 3.88 2.09 9.12
CA LEU A 286 4.22 3.43 9.61
C LEU A 286 5.41 3.40 10.58
N GLU A 287 5.50 2.41 11.46
CA GLU A 287 6.62 2.23 12.39
C GLU A 287 7.92 1.87 11.67
N ALA A 288 7.86 1.07 10.58
CA ALA A 288 9.01 0.81 9.73
C ALA A 288 9.52 2.09 9.05
N PHE A 289 8.61 2.93 8.55
CA PHE A 289 8.97 4.24 8.01
C PHE A 289 9.60 5.15 9.08
N ALA A 290 9.01 5.22 10.27
CA ALA A 290 9.54 6.02 11.37
C ALA A 290 10.94 5.57 11.79
N SER A 291 11.17 4.26 11.84
CA SER A 291 12.49 3.69 12.14
C SER A 291 13.54 4.04 11.09
N ASP A 292 13.16 4.13 9.80
CA ASP A 292 14.06 4.56 8.73
C ASP A 292 14.38 6.06 8.79
N VAL A 293 13.46 6.88 9.32
CA VAL A 293 13.67 8.31 9.56
C VAL A 293 14.68 8.54 10.68
N ASP A 294 14.60 7.77 11.76
CA ASP A 294 15.50 7.85 12.92
C ASP A 294 16.95 7.40 12.62
N GLY A 295 17.16 6.59 11.56
CA GLY A 295 18.48 6.06 11.14
C GLY A 295 18.73 4.68 11.63
#